data_65bb519ed4074f89a071d0cec543f8cd
#
_entry.id   65bb519ed4074f89a071d0cec543f8cd
#
_cell.length_a   1.000
_cell.length_b   1.000
_cell.length_c   1.000
_cell.angle_alpha   90.00
_cell.angle_beta   90.00
_cell.angle_gamma   90.00
#
_symmetry.space_group_name_H-M   'P 1'
#
loop_
_entity.id
_entity.type
_entity.pdbx_description
1 polymer ?
#
loop_
_entity_poly.entity_id
_entity_poly.type
_entity_poly.pdbx_seq_one_letter_code
_entity_poly.pdbx_strand_id
1 'polypeptide(L)'
;MVLQHNTFDRRSPSSRTDAIVAYYDETWLDYRFFWLNEKTLSVHFGYSDETTGGHADSLLNMNRVLADRAGIRQGERVLDAGCGVGGSSFWLAQQRGAEVVGITPVGSQVAQAKRFAAQRKLTRHVRFEQADYTNTLFPSASFDVVWSLESLCHAQDKAAFYREAARLLRPGGRLVVAEYMRTARPLGNPSERLLHKWLDGWAIPDLDTPDEHRSSMSAFGFTDIQIDDVTAHIRPSLHRLHWITFWSYPLAVLGRAAGIRSFVQHGNVLGSLYQYHALECGLWCYGFISAVATSTDMPYSAS
;
A
#
# COMPACT_ATOMS: atom_id res chain seq x y z
N MET A 1 -5.91 46.36 22.93
CA MET A 1 -5.62 45.72 21.64
C MET A 1 -5.43 44.22 21.91
N VAL A 2 -6.55 43.47 21.78
CA VAL A 2 -6.64 42.04 22.18
C VAL A 2 -6.20 41.21 20.98
N LEU A 3 -5.08 40.47 21.13
CA LEU A 3 -4.64 39.50 20.14
C LEU A 3 -5.61 38.30 20.16
N GLN A 4 -6.43 38.20 19.13
CA GLN A 4 -7.24 37.00 18.89
C GLN A 4 -6.28 35.84 18.56
N HIS A 5 -6.24 34.88 19.47
CA HIS A 5 -5.66 33.58 19.21
C HIS A 5 -6.55 32.85 18.23
N ASN A 6 -6.06 32.71 16.99
CA ASN A 6 -6.65 31.85 15.99
C ASN A 6 -6.44 30.38 16.45
N THR A 7 -7.44 29.83 17.11
CA THR A 7 -7.53 28.40 17.41
C THR A 7 -7.84 27.69 16.10
N PHE A 8 -6.81 27.13 15.46
CA PHE A 8 -6.99 26.15 14.41
C PHE A 8 -7.81 24.99 14.99
N ASP A 9 -9.03 24.87 14.50
CA ASP A 9 -10.00 23.83 14.82
C ASP A 9 -9.40 22.46 14.42
N ARG A 10 -8.89 21.73 15.41
CA ARG A 10 -8.42 20.34 15.26
C ARG A 10 -9.65 19.43 15.23
N ARG A 11 -10.33 19.37 14.10
CA ARG A 11 -11.30 18.29 13.88
C ARG A 11 -10.52 16.99 13.80
N SER A 12 -10.76 16.09 14.75
CA SER A 12 -10.35 14.70 14.58
C SER A 12 -10.95 14.19 13.27
N PRO A 13 -10.21 13.38 12.46
CA PRO A 13 -10.73 12.84 11.21
C PRO A 13 -12.10 12.21 11.46
N SER A 14 -13.09 12.57 10.65
CA SER A 14 -14.47 12.11 10.82
C SER A 14 -14.64 10.64 10.42
N SER A 15 -13.69 10.12 9.63
CA SER A 15 -13.63 8.73 9.20
C SER A 15 -12.19 8.25 9.10
N ARG A 16 -12.00 6.92 8.98
CA ARG A 16 -10.68 6.33 8.75
C ARG A 16 -10.09 6.76 7.41
N THR A 17 -10.90 6.87 6.38
CA THR A 17 -10.50 7.39 5.07
C THR A 17 -9.94 8.81 5.19
N ASP A 18 -10.56 9.67 6.00
CA ASP A 18 -10.04 11.03 6.23
C ASP A 18 -8.67 11.00 6.91
N ALA A 19 -8.42 10.05 7.82
CA ALA A 19 -7.12 9.89 8.47
C ALA A 19 -6.03 9.47 7.46
N ILE A 20 -6.35 8.56 6.53
CA ILE A 20 -5.43 8.14 5.46
C ILE A 20 -5.15 9.30 4.51
N VAL A 21 -6.19 10.04 4.10
CA VAL A 21 -6.05 11.22 3.23
C VAL A 21 -5.15 12.27 3.91
N ALA A 22 -5.42 12.61 5.17
CA ALA A 22 -4.61 13.56 5.92
C ALA A 22 -3.15 13.09 6.06
N TYR A 23 -2.93 11.79 6.32
CA TYR A 23 -1.59 11.22 6.41
C TYR A 23 -0.80 11.43 5.11
N TYR A 24 -1.34 11.04 3.96
CA TYR A 24 -0.63 11.15 2.69
C TYR A 24 -0.47 12.60 2.22
N ASP A 25 -1.44 13.47 2.46
CA ASP A 25 -1.34 14.88 2.10
C ASP A 25 -0.25 15.60 2.93
N GLU A 26 -0.17 15.32 4.26
CA GLU A 26 0.84 15.94 5.12
C GLU A 26 2.24 15.36 4.91
N THR A 27 2.36 14.05 4.64
CA THR A 27 3.66 13.38 4.47
C THR A 27 4.19 13.42 3.03
N TRP A 28 3.44 14.00 2.09
CA TRP A 28 3.83 14.06 0.67
C TRP A 28 5.24 14.60 0.44
N LEU A 29 5.66 15.65 1.16
CA LEU A 29 7.00 16.22 1.03
C LEU A 29 8.08 15.24 1.50
N ASP A 30 7.84 14.50 2.59
CA ASP A 30 8.77 13.48 3.07
C ASP A 30 8.99 12.40 2.01
N TYR A 31 7.90 11.89 1.43
CA TYR A 31 7.99 10.91 0.34
C TYR A 31 8.71 11.47 -0.88
N ARG A 32 8.39 12.70 -1.30
CA ARG A 32 8.97 13.33 -2.48
C ARG A 32 10.48 13.52 -2.34
N PHE A 33 10.98 13.93 -1.18
CA PHE A 33 12.41 14.24 -0.99
C PHE A 33 13.26 13.02 -0.66
N PHE A 34 12.72 12.06 0.07
CA PHE A 34 13.51 10.97 0.61
C PHE A 34 13.30 9.62 -0.08
N TRP A 35 12.16 9.46 -0.77
CA TRP A 35 11.77 8.16 -1.31
C TRP A 35 11.46 8.18 -2.81
N LEU A 36 10.62 9.11 -3.26
CA LEU A 36 10.16 9.18 -4.65
C LEU A 36 11.31 9.45 -5.62
N ASN A 37 11.44 8.56 -6.59
CA ASN A 37 12.25 8.76 -7.78
C ASN A 37 11.31 9.08 -8.95
N GLU A 38 11.57 10.14 -9.71
CA GLU A 38 10.74 10.53 -10.86
C GLU A 38 10.62 9.44 -11.94
N LYS A 39 11.57 8.51 -12.00
CA LYS A 39 11.52 7.39 -12.94
C LYS A 39 10.54 6.32 -12.48
N THR A 40 10.52 5.98 -11.20
CA THR A 40 9.72 4.89 -10.65
C THR A 40 8.37 5.33 -10.11
N LEU A 41 8.30 6.53 -9.51
CA LEU A 41 7.12 7.06 -8.77
C LEU A 41 6.59 6.07 -7.71
N SER A 42 7.49 5.23 -7.17
CA SER A 42 7.17 4.17 -6.22
C SER A 42 7.33 4.66 -4.78
N VAL A 43 6.40 4.29 -3.92
CA VAL A 43 6.45 4.55 -2.46
C VAL A 43 6.48 3.25 -1.64
N HIS A 44 6.68 2.12 -2.30
CA HIS A 44 6.80 0.79 -1.71
C HIS A 44 8.25 0.36 -1.52
N PHE A 45 8.49 -0.73 -0.79
CA PHE A 45 9.82 -1.35 -0.71
C PHE A 45 10.23 -1.99 -2.03
N GLY A 46 11.54 -2.06 -2.25
CA GLY A 46 12.12 -2.75 -3.37
C GLY A 46 12.34 -4.23 -3.07
N TYR A 47 12.18 -5.09 -4.07
CA TYR A 47 12.57 -6.49 -4.02
C TYR A 47 14.00 -6.65 -4.56
N SER A 48 14.93 -6.95 -3.67
CA SER A 48 16.35 -7.13 -3.99
C SER A 48 16.69 -8.60 -4.20
N ASP A 49 17.32 -8.91 -5.31
CA ASP A 49 17.89 -10.20 -5.66
C ASP A 49 19.22 -10.00 -6.43
N GLU A 50 19.82 -11.07 -6.94
CA GLU A 50 21.08 -11.03 -7.69
C GLU A 50 21.00 -10.21 -8.98
N THR A 51 19.81 -9.91 -9.48
CA THR A 51 19.61 -9.11 -10.71
C THR A 51 19.54 -7.61 -10.44
N THR A 52 19.47 -7.18 -9.18
CA THR A 52 19.30 -5.77 -8.82
C THR A 52 20.63 -5.07 -8.54
N GLY A 53 20.91 -3.98 -9.29
CA GLY A 53 22.11 -3.15 -9.11
C GLY A 53 21.99 -2.04 -8.07
N GLY A 54 20.79 -1.79 -7.53
CA GLY A 54 20.57 -0.72 -6.56
C GLY A 54 19.11 -0.53 -6.17
N HIS A 55 18.85 0.46 -5.30
CA HIS A 55 17.49 0.67 -4.76
C HIS A 55 16.45 0.98 -5.84
N ALA A 56 16.79 1.79 -6.86
CA ALA A 56 15.85 2.10 -7.93
C ALA A 56 15.50 0.85 -8.75
N ASP A 57 16.47 -0.03 -8.98
CA ASP A 57 16.24 -1.28 -9.69
C ASP A 57 15.40 -2.23 -8.85
N SER A 58 15.61 -2.29 -7.53
CA SER A 58 14.80 -3.12 -6.64
C SER A 58 13.34 -2.69 -6.59
N LEU A 59 13.03 -1.39 -6.71
CA LEU A 59 11.66 -0.88 -6.83
C LEU A 59 10.98 -1.38 -8.12
N LEU A 60 11.68 -1.35 -9.24
CA LEU A 60 11.17 -1.87 -10.51
C LEU A 60 11.06 -3.40 -10.46
N ASN A 61 12.02 -4.06 -9.81
CA ASN A 61 12.03 -5.50 -9.64
C ASN A 61 10.86 -6.01 -8.79
N MET A 62 10.44 -5.25 -7.77
CA MET A 62 9.22 -5.55 -7.02
C MET A 62 8.00 -5.67 -7.94
N ASN A 63 7.80 -4.70 -8.83
CA ASN A 63 6.73 -4.79 -9.82
C ASN A 63 6.88 -6.00 -10.76
N ARG A 64 8.12 -6.31 -11.21
CA ARG A 64 8.39 -7.43 -12.09
C ARG A 64 8.03 -8.76 -11.45
N VAL A 65 8.56 -9.02 -10.25
CA VAL A 65 8.36 -10.29 -9.55
C VAL A 65 6.89 -10.50 -9.20
N LEU A 66 6.21 -9.45 -8.74
CA LEU A 66 4.80 -9.53 -8.40
C LEU A 66 3.92 -9.73 -9.66
N ALA A 67 4.25 -9.09 -10.79
CA ALA A 67 3.55 -9.27 -12.06
C ALA A 67 3.78 -10.66 -12.67
N ASP A 68 4.99 -11.20 -12.52
CA ASP A 68 5.32 -12.58 -12.94
C ASP A 68 4.51 -13.59 -12.13
N ARG A 69 4.40 -13.37 -10.80
CA ARG A 69 3.57 -14.20 -9.91
C ARG A 69 2.09 -14.19 -10.31
N ALA A 70 1.55 -13.05 -10.68
CA ALA A 70 0.18 -12.94 -11.18
C ALA A 70 0.02 -13.41 -12.63
N GLY A 71 1.11 -13.66 -13.36
CA GLY A 71 1.09 -14.04 -14.77
C GLY A 71 0.39 -12.99 -15.65
N ILE A 72 0.63 -11.69 -15.39
CA ILE A 72 -0.03 -10.59 -16.10
C ILE A 72 0.40 -10.57 -17.56
N ARG A 73 -0.58 -10.55 -18.47
CA ARG A 73 -0.41 -10.61 -19.93
C ARG A 73 -0.83 -9.30 -20.59
N GLN A 74 -0.36 -9.12 -21.82
CA GLN A 74 -0.75 -7.99 -22.66
C GLN A 74 -2.26 -7.97 -22.89
N GLY A 75 -2.86 -6.77 -22.78
CA GLY A 75 -4.29 -6.54 -22.99
C GLY A 75 -5.17 -6.90 -21.78
N GLU A 76 -4.62 -7.51 -20.74
CA GLU A 76 -5.40 -7.78 -19.52
C GLU A 76 -5.74 -6.50 -18.77
N ARG A 77 -6.94 -6.48 -18.19
CA ARG A 77 -7.46 -5.37 -17.42
C ARG A 77 -7.13 -5.55 -15.95
N VAL A 78 -6.29 -4.66 -15.42
CA VAL A 78 -5.77 -4.69 -14.06
C VAL A 78 -6.39 -3.57 -13.23
N LEU A 79 -6.91 -3.91 -12.04
CA LEU A 79 -7.23 -2.93 -10.99
C LEU A 79 -6.02 -2.77 -10.09
N ASP A 80 -5.42 -1.59 -10.05
CA ASP A 80 -4.35 -1.22 -9.08
C ASP A 80 -5.02 -0.58 -7.86
N ALA A 81 -5.28 -1.41 -6.84
CA ALA A 81 -5.99 -1.06 -5.63
C ALA A 81 -5.07 -0.40 -4.61
N GLY A 82 -5.10 0.92 -4.55
CA GLY A 82 -4.18 1.74 -3.76
C GLY A 82 -3.00 2.24 -4.58
N CYS A 83 -3.26 2.71 -5.79
CA CYS A 83 -2.27 3.06 -6.81
C CYS A 83 -1.32 4.22 -6.44
N GLY A 84 -1.58 4.95 -5.37
CA GLY A 84 -0.82 6.16 -5.04
C GLY A 84 -0.77 7.14 -6.22
N VAL A 85 0.43 7.57 -6.58
CA VAL A 85 0.64 8.46 -7.75
C VAL A 85 0.85 7.70 -9.07
N GLY A 86 0.61 6.39 -9.09
CA GLY A 86 0.52 5.58 -10.30
C GLY A 86 1.80 4.86 -10.72
N GLY A 87 2.82 4.75 -9.85
CA GLY A 87 4.10 4.12 -10.20
C GLY A 87 3.94 2.72 -10.79
N SER A 88 3.29 1.81 -10.06
CA SER A 88 3.02 0.44 -10.51
C SER A 88 2.09 0.39 -11.72
N SER A 89 1.05 1.25 -11.75
CA SER A 89 0.13 1.36 -12.89
C SER A 89 0.86 1.68 -14.19
N PHE A 90 1.80 2.64 -14.17
CA PHE A 90 2.59 2.99 -15.37
C PHE A 90 3.52 1.86 -15.76
N TRP A 91 4.15 1.20 -14.79
CA TRP A 91 5.03 0.06 -15.06
C TRP A 91 4.27 -1.10 -15.71
N LEU A 92 3.09 -1.45 -15.18
CA LEU A 92 2.23 -2.51 -15.72
C LEU A 92 1.81 -2.21 -17.16
N ALA A 93 1.39 -0.97 -17.44
CA ALA A 93 1.02 -0.57 -18.79
C ALA A 93 2.22 -0.61 -19.76
N GLN A 94 3.41 -0.16 -19.34
CA GLN A 94 4.58 -0.09 -20.21
C GLN A 94 5.29 -1.43 -20.39
N GLN A 95 5.39 -2.25 -19.33
CA GLN A 95 6.21 -3.46 -19.35
C GLN A 95 5.38 -4.72 -19.61
N ARG A 96 4.08 -4.70 -19.31
CA ARG A 96 3.16 -5.83 -19.53
C ARG A 96 2.13 -5.55 -20.63
N GLY A 97 2.00 -4.30 -21.07
CA GLY A 97 0.95 -3.93 -22.03
C GLY A 97 -0.46 -4.07 -21.44
N ALA A 98 -0.60 -3.97 -20.13
CA ALA A 98 -1.88 -4.08 -19.44
C ALA A 98 -2.71 -2.80 -19.58
N GLU A 99 -4.04 -2.93 -19.50
CA GLU A 99 -4.98 -1.81 -19.33
C GLU A 99 -5.24 -1.62 -17.84
N VAL A 100 -4.78 -0.51 -17.25
CA VAL A 100 -4.79 -0.34 -15.82
C VAL A 100 -5.81 0.71 -15.38
N VAL A 101 -6.61 0.36 -14.37
CA VAL A 101 -7.41 1.31 -13.60
C VAL A 101 -6.81 1.40 -12.20
N GLY A 102 -6.19 2.55 -11.90
CA GLY A 102 -5.64 2.82 -10.57
C GLY A 102 -6.67 3.54 -9.70
N ILE A 103 -6.86 3.09 -8.48
CA ILE A 103 -7.74 3.74 -7.51
C ILE A 103 -7.01 4.06 -6.21
N THR A 104 -7.37 5.18 -5.61
CA THR A 104 -6.92 5.63 -4.29
C THR A 104 -7.98 6.54 -3.67
N PRO A 105 -8.19 6.54 -2.34
CA PRO A 105 -9.10 7.49 -1.69
C PRO A 105 -8.54 8.93 -1.66
N VAL A 106 -7.26 9.13 -1.97
CA VAL A 106 -6.56 10.42 -1.86
C VAL A 106 -6.69 11.21 -3.16
N GLY A 107 -7.56 12.22 -3.20
CA GLY A 107 -7.83 13.02 -4.40
C GLY A 107 -6.60 13.73 -4.97
N SER A 108 -5.68 14.19 -4.13
CA SER A 108 -4.41 14.82 -4.55
C SER A 108 -3.51 13.83 -5.30
N GLN A 109 -3.46 12.55 -4.90
CA GLN A 109 -2.74 11.49 -5.61
C GLN A 109 -3.36 11.22 -6.98
N VAL A 110 -4.71 11.16 -7.08
CA VAL A 110 -5.40 11.00 -8.38
C VAL A 110 -5.05 12.13 -9.34
N ALA A 111 -5.06 13.37 -8.87
CA ALA A 111 -4.70 14.54 -9.71
C ALA A 111 -3.24 14.45 -10.20
N GLN A 112 -2.32 14.03 -9.34
CA GLN A 112 -0.92 13.84 -9.69
C GLN A 112 -0.73 12.67 -10.67
N ALA A 113 -1.37 11.52 -10.43
CA ALA A 113 -1.31 10.35 -11.29
C ALA A 113 -1.82 10.68 -12.72
N LYS A 114 -2.93 11.41 -12.84
CA LYS A 114 -3.45 11.87 -14.13
C LYS A 114 -2.45 12.79 -14.86
N ARG A 115 -1.79 13.70 -14.14
CA ARG A 115 -0.75 14.56 -14.71
C ARG A 115 0.45 13.73 -15.20
N PHE A 116 0.92 12.77 -14.42
CA PHE A 116 2.02 11.89 -14.83
C PHE A 116 1.63 10.98 -16.01
N ALA A 117 0.39 10.51 -16.07
CA ALA A 117 -0.12 9.75 -17.22
C ALA A 117 -0.06 10.56 -18.52
N ALA A 118 -0.46 11.85 -18.46
CA ALA A 118 -0.38 12.74 -19.61
C ALA A 118 1.07 13.02 -20.04
N GLN A 119 1.96 13.31 -19.08
CA GLN A 119 3.39 13.53 -19.35
C GLN A 119 4.07 12.31 -19.98
N ARG A 120 3.70 11.10 -19.54
CA ARG A 120 4.22 9.83 -20.07
C ARG A 120 3.50 9.32 -21.31
N LYS A 121 2.46 10.03 -21.79
CA LYS A 121 1.63 9.65 -22.93
C LYS A 121 0.94 8.29 -22.76
N LEU A 122 0.55 7.96 -21.55
CA LEU A 122 -0.07 6.67 -21.19
C LEU A 122 -1.58 6.76 -20.96
N THR A 123 -2.22 7.89 -21.22
CA THR A 123 -3.66 8.12 -20.94
C THR A 123 -4.61 7.18 -21.69
N ARG A 124 -4.13 6.43 -22.68
CA ARG A 124 -4.90 5.39 -23.36
C ARG A 124 -4.86 4.04 -22.66
N HIS A 125 -3.84 3.81 -21.82
CA HIS A 125 -3.59 2.54 -21.16
C HIS A 125 -3.83 2.59 -19.65
N VAL A 126 -3.83 3.79 -19.07
CA VAL A 126 -4.05 3.96 -17.63
C VAL A 126 -5.13 4.99 -17.34
N ARG A 127 -6.01 4.69 -16.37
CA ARG A 127 -7.00 5.62 -15.81
C ARG A 127 -6.85 5.67 -14.31
N PHE A 128 -7.13 6.83 -13.71
CA PHE A 128 -7.05 7.00 -12.25
C PHE A 128 -8.37 7.58 -11.73
N GLU A 129 -8.91 6.97 -10.68
CA GLU A 129 -10.19 7.34 -10.07
C GLU A 129 -10.06 7.42 -8.55
N GLN A 130 -10.81 8.32 -7.94
CA GLN A 130 -10.90 8.38 -6.49
C GLN A 130 -11.94 7.38 -6.02
N ALA A 131 -11.50 6.33 -5.32
CA ALA A 131 -12.38 5.28 -4.82
C ALA A 131 -11.77 4.56 -3.62
N ASP A 132 -12.62 3.95 -2.82
CA ASP A 132 -12.26 3.00 -1.78
C ASP A 132 -12.31 1.58 -2.36
N TYR A 133 -11.20 0.86 -2.29
CA TYR A 133 -11.07 -0.50 -2.84
C TYR A 133 -11.87 -1.56 -2.05
N THR A 134 -12.46 -1.21 -0.92
CA THR A 134 -13.34 -2.10 -0.15
C THR A 134 -14.79 -2.05 -0.61
N ASN A 135 -15.16 -1.03 -1.41
CA ASN A 135 -16.51 -0.84 -1.94
C ASN A 135 -16.49 0.07 -3.17
N THR A 136 -16.22 -0.49 -4.34
CA THR A 136 -16.13 0.26 -5.60
C THR A 136 -17.47 0.26 -6.36
N LEU A 137 -17.60 1.18 -7.33
CA LEU A 137 -18.75 1.24 -8.24
C LEU A 137 -18.52 0.47 -9.55
N PHE A 138 -17.41 -0.27 -9.69
CA PHE A 138 -17.16 -1.05 -10.90
C PHE A 138 -18.12 -2.24 -11.00
N PRO A 139 -18.50 -2.62 -12.21
CA PRO A 139 -19.29 -3.84 -12.44
C PRO A 139 -18.57 -5.09 -11.94
N SER A 140 -19.33 -6.09 -11.50
CA SER A 140 -18.78 -7.42 -11.19
C SER A 140 -18.09 -8.03 -12.41
N ALA A 141 -17.12 -8.90 -12.19
CA ALA A 141 -16.40 -9.63 -13.23
C ALA A 141 -15.82 -8.70 -14.32
N SER A 142 -15.27 -7.53 -13.92
CA SER A 142 -14.78 -6.51 -14.85
C SER A 142 -13.26 -6.43 -14.96
N PHE A 143 -12.53 -7.20 -14.14
CA PHE A 143 -11.07 -7.22 -14.14
C PHE A 143 -10.52 -8.64 -14.29
N ASP A 144 -9.35 -8.75 -14.93
CA ASP A 144 -8.58 -10.00 -15.04
C ASP A 144 -7.66 -10.17 -13.85
N VAL A 145 -7.15 -9.06 -13.31
CA VAL A 145 -6.26 -9.03 -12.14
C VAL A 145 -6.65 -7.90 -11.19
N VAL A 146 -6.67 -8.20 -9.90
CA VAL A 146 -6.62 -7.21 -8.82
C VAL A 146 -5.23 -7.22 -8.23
N TRP A 147 -4.59 -6.06 -8.27
CA TRP A 147 -3.24 -5.81 -7.79
C TRP A 147 -3.29 -4.90 -6.56
N SER A 148 -2.55 -5.22 -5.51
CA SER A 148 -2.37 -4.37 -4.34
C SER A 148 -0.92 -4.43 -3.86
N LEU A 149 -0.26 -3.30 -3.79
CA LEU A 149 1.13 -3.20 -3.36
C LEU A 149 1.27 -2.17 -2.24
N GLU A 150 1.50 -2.66 -1.01
CA GLU A 150 1.60 -1.86 0.23
C GLU A 150 0.43 -0.88 0.42
N SER A 151 -0.77 -1.36 0.17
CA SER A 151 -1.99 -0.55 0.32
C SER A 151 -3.05 -1.22 1.19
N LEU A 152 -3.12 -2.56 1.19
CA LEU A 152 -4.11 -3.31 1.97
C LEU A 152 -3.92 -3.12 3.48
N CYS A 153 -2.73 -2.81 3.96
CA CYS A 153 -2.46 -2.48 5.36
C CYS A 153 -3.35 -1.36 5.90
N HIS A 154 -3.76 -0.42 5.05
CA HIS A 154 -4.63 0.69 5.45
C HIS A 154 -6.11 0.32 5.55
N ALA A 155 -6.55 -0.82 5.02
CA ALA A 155 -7.93 -1.27 5.17
C ALA A 155 -8.26 -1.54 6.64
N GLN A 156 -9.35 -0.95 7.14
CA GLN A 156 -9.89 -1.23 8.47
C GLN A 156 -10.40 -2.67 8.54
N ASP A 157 -11.09 -3.10 7.48
CA ASP A 157 -11.62 -4.44 7.28
C ASP A 157 -10.99 -5.03 6.00
N LYS A 158 -9.99 -5.88 6.18
CA LYS A 158 -9.33 -6.56 5.07
C LYS A 158 -10.22 -7.61 4.41
N ALA A 159 -11.17 -8.18 5.15
CA ALA A 159 -12.15 -9.09 4.60
C ALA A 159 -13.07 -8.40 3.59
N ALA A 160 -13.42 -7.11 3.83
CA ALA A 160 -14.17 -6.30 2.86
C ALA A 160 -13.39 -6.09 1.55
N PHE A 161 -12.06 -5.91 1.62
CA PHE A 161 -11.23 -5.86 0.42
C PHE A 161 -11.28 -7.18 -0.37
N TYR A 162 -11.12 -8.33 0.29
CA TYR A 162 -11.17 -9.62 -0.38
C TYR A 162 -12.53 -9.92 -0.99
N ARG A 163 -13.62 -9.57 -0.30
CA ARG A 163 -14.99 -9.68 -0.84
C ARG A 163 -15.15 -8.84 -2.10
N GLU A 164 -14.69 -7.60 -2.09
CA GLU A 164 -14.79 -6.71 -3.24
C GLU A 164 -13.89 -7.17 -4.39
N ALA A 165 -12.67 -7.61 -4.10
CA ALA A 165 -11.76 -8.18 -5.10
C ALA A 165 -12.37 -9.42 -5.79
N ALA A 166 -12.99 -10.33 -5.02
CA ALA A 166 -13.69 -11.49 -5.57
C ALA A 166 -14.85 -11.09 -6.48
N ARG A 167 -15.63 -10.08 -6.09
CA ARG A 167 -16.74 -9.55 -6.92
C ARG A 167 -16.24 -8.95 -8.24
N LEU A 168 -15.11 -8.24 -8.20
CA LEU A 168 -14.55 -7.52 -9.34
C LEU A 168 -13.84 -8.42 -10.34
N LEU A 169 -13.25 -9.50 -9.86
CA LEU A 169 -12.53 -10.45 -10.70
C LEU A 169 -13.48 -11.29 -11.56
N ARG A 170 -13.09 -11.52 -12.80
CA ARG A 170 -13.72 -12.52 -13.66
C ARG A 170 -13.47 -13.93 -13.10
N PRO A 171 -14.29 -14.92 -13.41
CA PRO A 171 -13.96 -16.32 -13.15
C PRO A 171 -12.57 -16.67 -13.68
N GLY A 172 -11.71 -17.23 -12.83
CA GLY A 172 -10.30 -17.48 -13.15
C GLY A 172 -9.41 -16.24 -13.12
N GLY A 173 -9.95 -15.08 -12.75
CA GLY A 173 -9.17 -13.87 -12.49
C GLY A 173 -8.25 -14.04 -11.27
N ARG A 174 -7.22 -13.24 -11.18
CA ARG A 174 -6.13 -13.41 -10.20
C ARG A 174 -6.05 -12.21 -9.27
N LEU A 175 -5.90 -12.50 -7.98
CA LEU A 175 -5.52 -11.53 -6.96
C LEU A 175 -4.02 -11.65 -6.71
N VAL A 176 -3.31 -10.52 -6.63
CA VAL A 176 -1.93 -10.48 -6.17
C VAL A 176 -1.72 -9.29 -5.24
N VAL A 177 -1.08 -9.56 -4.09
CA VAL A 177 -0.82 -8.57 -3.04
C VAL A 177 0.63 -8.71 -2.58
N ALA A 178 1.30 -7.58 -2.35
CA ALA A 178 2.55 -7.53 -1.61
C ALA A 178 2.33 -6.62 -0.38
N GLU A 179 2.52 -7.18 0.83
CA GLU A 179 2.04 -6.50 2.05
C GLU A 179 2.80 -6.90 3.31
N TYR A 180 2.73 -6.04 4.32
CA TYR A 180 3.14 -6.32 5.68
C TYR A 180 2.14 -7.27 6.35
N MET A 181 2.65 -8.28 7.06
CA MET A 181 1.85 -9.22 7.84
C MET A 181 2.44 -9.34 9.25
N ARG A 182 1.61 -9.40 10.26
CA ARG A 182 2.09 -9.72 11.61
C ARG A 182 2.40 -11.21 11.71
N THR A 183 3.40 -11.56 12.50
CA THR A 183 3.86 -12.96 12.63
C THR A 183 2.96 -13.82 13.51
N ALA A 184 2.22 -13.20 14.44
CA ALA A 184 1.32 -13.90 15.34
C ALA A 184 0.22 -12.98 15.89
N ARG A 185 -0.87 -13.60 16.38
CA ARG A 185 -1.95 -12.95 17.12
C ARG A 185 -2.49 -13.93 18.20
N PRO A 186 -2.51 -13.53 19.49
CA PRO A 186 -1.95 -12.27 20.01
C PRO A 186 -0.43 -12.30 20.12
N LEU A 187 0.20 -11.11 20.10
CA LEU A 187 1.58 -10.93 20.58
C LEU A 187 1.57 -10.62 22.09
N GLY A 188 2.70 -10.79 22.75
CA GLY A 188 2.85 -10.35 24.16
C GLY A 188 2.77 -8.82 24.28
N ASN A 189 2.30 -8.31 25.43
CA ASN A 189 2.06 -6.87 25.65
C ASN A 189 3.22 -5.94 25.25
N PRO A 190 4.51 -6.22 25.52
CA PRO A 190 5.60 -5.35 25.05
C PRO A 190 5.68 -5.30 23.52
N SER A 191 5.49 -6.44 22.86
CA SER A 191 5.56 -6.60 21.40
C SER A 191 4.39 -5.90 20.70
N GLU A 192 3.16 -6.03 21.23
CA GLU A 192 2.00 -5.27 20.73
C GLU A 192 2.25 -3.76 20.81
N ARG A 193 2.75 -3.26 21.93
CA ARG A 193 3.06 -1.81 22.04
C ARG A 193 4.13 -1.35 21.05
N LEU A 194 5.14 -2.18 20.78
CA LEU A 194 6.17 -1.85 19.79
C LEU A 194 5.59 -1.83 18.38
N LEU A 195 4.79 -2.83 18.02
CA LEU A 195 4.12 -2.91 16.73
C LEU A 195 3.22 -1.67 16.52
N HIS A 196 2.35 -1.36 17.49
CA HIS A 196 1.45 -0.21 17.40
C HIS A 196 2.16 1.13 17.28
N LYS A 197 3.35 1.33 17.85
CA LYS A 197 4.12 2.56 17.64
C LYS A 197 4.48 2.80 16.18
N TRP A 198 4.75 1.74 15.41
CA TRP A 198 4.91 1.85 13.97
C TRP A 198 3.58 2.12 13.29
N LEU A 199 2.58 1.27 13.53
CA LEU A 199 1.29 1.31 12.85
C LEU A 199 0.61 2.68 13.02
N ASP A 200 0.57 3.22 14.24
CA ASP A 200 0.02 4.54 14.55
C ASP A 200 0.74 5.65 13.77
N GLY A 201 2.09 5.55 13.66
CA GLY A 201 2.89 6.53 12.94
C GLY A 201 2.61 6.57 11.44
N TRP A 202 2.11 5.46 10.87
CA TRP A 202 1.80 5.32 9.45
C TRP A 202 0.30 5.25 9.15
N ALA A 203 -0.54 5.58 10.11
CA ALA A 203 -1.99 5.50 10.00
C ALA A 203 -2.48 4.10 9.56
N ILE A 204 -1.80 3.03 9.97
CA ILE A 204 -2.20 1.64 9.73
C ILE A 204 -3.05 1.16 10.90
N PRO A 205 -4.28 0.64 10.69
CA PRO A 205 -5.16 0.20 11.76
C PRO A 205 -4.63 -1.03 12.50
N ASP A 206 -4.25 -2.04 11.74
CA ASP A 206 -3.65 -3.29 12.19
C ASP A 206 -3.13 -4.08 10.97
N LEU A 207 -2.34 -5.13 11.23
CA LEU A 207 -1.89 -6.09 10.24
C LEU A 207 -2.55 -7.44 10.50
N ASP A 208 -2.91 -8.16 9.44
CA ASP A 208 -3.36 -9.52 9.54
C ASP A 208 -2.17 -10.48 9.52
N THR A 209 -2.33 -11.66 10.11
CA THR A 209 -1.42 -12.79 9.96
C THR A 209 -1.61 -13.49 8.62
N PRO A 210 -0.64 -14.31 8.13
CA PRO A 210 -0.84 -15.12 6.93
C PRO A 210 -2.10 -16.00 6.99
N ASP A 211 -2.44 -16.54 8.15
CA ASP A 211 -3.61 -17.40 8.33
C ASP A 211 -4.93 -16.60 8.30
N GLU A 212 -4.95 -15.38 8.85
CA GLU A 212 -6.11 -14.47 8.74
C GLU A 212 -6.35 -14.06 7.29
N HIS A 213 -5.29 -13.73 6.54
CA HIS A 213 -5.39 -13.47 5.10
C HIS A 213 -5.95 -14.69 4.35
N ARG A 214 -5.39 -15.89 4.59
CA ARG A 214 -5.84 -17.13 3.96
C ARG A 214 -7.31 -17.42 4.26
N SER A 215 -7.71 -17.28 5.53
CA SER A 215 -9.08 -17.53 5.97
C SER A 215 -10.06 -16.56 5.28
N SER A 216 -9.73 -15.27 5.23
CA SER A 216 -10.56 -14.26 4.56
C SER A 216 -10.70 -14.54 3.06
N MET A 217 -9.61 -14.87 2.37
CA MET A 217 -9.67 -15.20 0.95
C MET A 217 -10.51 -16.45 0.68
N SER A 218 -10.32 -17.51 1.46
CA SER A 218 -11.08 -18.75 1.33
C SER A 218 -12.59 -18.51 1.52
N ALA A 219 -12.97 -17.66 2.48
CA ALA A 219 -14.37 -17.30 2.74
C ALA A 219 -15.06 -16.60 1.56
N PHE A 220 -14.29 -15.93 0.70
CA PHE A 220 -14.83 -15.24 -0.49
C PHE A 220 -14.54 -15.96 -1.82
N GLY A 221 -14.26 -17.27 -1.77
CA GLY A 221 -14.19 -18.10 -2.97
C GLY A 221 -12.86 -18.00 -3.73
N PHE A 222 -11.79 -17.57 -3.09
CA PHE A 222 -10.47 -17.70 -3.67
C PHE A 222 -9.91 -19.12 -3.47
N THR A 223 -9.25 -19.62 -4.51
CA THR A 223 -8.51 -20.90 -4.53
C THR A 223 -7.05 -20.67 -4.88
N ASP A 224 -6.25 -21.72 -4.86
CA ASP A 224 -4.80 -21.68 -5.15
C ASP A 224 -4.06 -20.58 -4.37
N ILE A 225 -4.48 -20.41 -3.10
CA ILE A 225 -3.95 -19.37 -2.23
C ILE A 225 -2.50 -19.70 -1.85
N GLN A 226 -1.59 -18.86 -2.30
CA GLN A 226 -0.17 -18.93 -1.95
C GLN A 226 0.21 -17.69 -1.16
N ILE A 227 0.90 -17.88 -0.05
CA ILE A 227 1.44 -16.80 0.79
C ILE A 227 2.89 -17.16 1.09
N ASP A 228 3.81 -16.34 0.59
CA ASP A 228 5.25 -16.54 0.76
C ASP A 228 5.87 -15.39 1.53
N ASP A 229 6.70 -15.70 2.50
CA ASP A 229 7.53 -14.71 3.19
C ASP A 229 8.71 -14.33 2.30
N VAL A 230 8.73 -13.07 1.88
CA VAL A 230 9.80 -12.48 1.07
C VAL A 230 10.57 -11.38 1.82
N THR A 231 10.50 -11.39 3.15
CA THR A 231 11.12 -10.41 4.03
C THR A 231 12.61 -10.20 3.74
N ALA A 232 13.34 -11.27 3.43
CA ALA A 232 14.77 -11.19 3.11
C ALA A 232 15.04 -10.25 1.92
N HIS A 233 14.15 -10.25 0.94
CA HIS A 233 14.30 -9.46 -0.30
C HIS A 233 14.01 -7.97 -0.11
N ILE A 234 13.18 -7.58 0.88
CA ILE A 234 12.90 -6.16 1.16
C ILE A 234 13.84 -5.56 2.20
N ARG A 235 14.61 -6.38 2.92
CA ARG A 235 15.54 -5.91 3.95
C ARG A 235 16.50 -4.81 3.48
N PRO A 236 17.13 -4.86 2.29
CA PRO A 236 18.00 -3.78 1.81
C PRO A 236 17.26 -2.44 1.69
N SER A 237 16.01 -2.46 1.23
CA SER A 237 15.15 -1.28 1.11
C SER A 237 14.77 -0.72 2.48
N LEU A 238 14.40 -1.60 3.42
CA LEU A 238 14.10 -1.23 4.81
C LEU A 238 15.33 -0.68 5.55
N HIS A 239 16.51 -1.28 5.39
CA HIS A 239 17.77 -0.77 5.92
C HIS A 239 18.06 0.65 5.43
N ARG A 240 17.86 0.89 4.12
CA ARG A 240 18.01 2.23 3.54
C ARG A 240 17.05 3.23 4.22
N LEU A 241 15.77 2.87 4.39
CA LEU A 241 14.78 3.70 5.07
C LEU A 241 15.21 4.00 6.50
N HIS A 242 15.61 2.97 7.24
CA HIS A 242 16.08 3.09 8.63
C HIS A 242 17.24 4.09 8.75
N TRP A 243 18.28 3.98 7.91
CA TRP A 243 19.44 4.88 7.97
C TRP A 243 19.09 6.32 7.58
N ILE A 244 18.28 6.52 6.54
CA ILE A 244 17.79 7.85 6.18
C ILE A 244 17.04 8.47 7.36
N THR A 245 16.15 7.72 7.97
CA THR A 245 15.32 8.17 9.08
C THR A 245 16.15 8.42 10.35
N PHE A 246 17.08 7.54 10.67
CA PHE A 246 17.98 7.66 11.82
C PHE A 246 18.78 8.97 11.77
N TRP A 247 19.41 9.27 10.64
CA TRP A 247 20.19 10.48 10.47
C TRP A 247 19.35 11.75 10.34
N SER A 248 18.15 11.68 9.81
CA SER A 248 17.23 12.81 9.70
C SER A 248 16.41 13.08 10.96
N TYR A 249 16.35 12.14 11.90
CA TYR A 249 15.53 12.23 13.11
C TYR A 249 15.82 13.47 13.99
N PRO A 250 17.09 13.86 14.29
CA PRO A 250 17.36 15.07 15.07
C PRO A 250 16.77 16.33 14.42
N LEU A 251 16.84 16.44 13.09
CA LEU A 251 16.25 17.55 12.35
C LEU A 251 14.71 17.51 12.39
N ALA A 252 14.11 16.32 12.35
CA ALA A 252 12.69 16.14 12.49
C ALA A 252 12.17 16.58 13.87
N VAL A 253 12.93 16.29 14.95
CA VAL A 253 12.62 16.73 16.31
C VAL A 253 12.71 18.26 16.43
N LEU A 254 13.78 18.87 15.93
CA LEU A 254 13.96 20.33 15.93
C LEU A 254 12.85 21.01 15.10
N GLY A 255 12.55 20.49 13.92
CA GLY A 255 11.46 21.01 13.07
C GLY A 255 10.09 20.91 13.75
N ARG A 256 9.85 19.84 14.52
CA ARG A 256 8.63 19.69 15.33
C ARG A 256 8.56 20.71 16.47
N ALA A 257 9.66 20.90 17.20
CA ALA A 257 9.75 21.87 18.27
C ALA A 257 9.58 23.32 17.77
N ALA A 258 10.08 23.62 16.56
CA ALA A 258 9.92 24.92 15.89
C ALA A 258 8.53 25.13 15.24
N GLY A 259 7.62 24.14 15.29
CA GLY A 259 6.31 24.22 14.64
C GLY A 259 6.33 24.11 13.11
N ILE A 260 7.47 23.76 12.50
CA ILE A 260 7.64 23.59 11.05
C ILE A 260 7.09 22.25 10.58
N ARG A 261 7.23 21.20 11.39
CA ARG A 261 6.68 19.86 11.10
C ARG A 261 5.41 19.58 11.89
N SER A 262 4.43 18.97 11.22
CA SER A 262 3.18 18.55 11.89
C SER A 262 3.41 17.33 12.80
N PHE A 263 2.40 16.99 13.59
CA PHE A 263 2.39 15.77 14.39
C PHE A 263 2.45 14.51 13.51
N VAL A 264 1.71 14.52 12.39
CA VAL A 264 1.65 13.41 11.41
C VAL A 264 3.02 13.19 10.76
N GLN A 265 3.66 14.26 10.28
CA GLN A 265 5.01 14.17 9.72
C GLN A 265 6.04 13.65 10.72
N HIS A 266 5.94 14.04 12.00
CA HIS A 266 6.80 13.52 13.04
C HIS A 266 6.52 12.04 13.34
N GLY A 267 5.24 11.66 13.37
CA GLY A 267 4.78 10.28 13.51
C GLY A 267 5.30 9.37 12.39
N ASN A 268 5.30 9.85 11.14
CA ASN A 268 5.83 9.13 9.99
C ASN A 268 7.32 8.76 10.17
N VAL A 269 8.14 9.70 10.65
CA VAL A 269 9.56 9.46 10.93
C VAL A 269 9.75 8.44 12.06
N LEU A 270 9.02 8.59 13.16
CA LEU A 270 9.06 7.64 14.27
C LEU A 270 8.57 6.26 13.87
N GLY A 271 7.49 6.18 13.10
CA GLY A 271 6.95 4.93 12.57
C GLY A 271 8.00 4.15 11.79
N SER A 272 8.77 4.82 10.93
CA SER A 272 9.85 4.19 10.16
C SER A 272 10.95 3.59 11.05
N LEU A 273 11.32 4.25 12.16
CA LEU A 273 12.29 3.70 13.11
C LEU A 273 11.72 2.49 13.86
N TYR A 274 10.47 2.57 14.31
CA TYR A 274 9.80 1.46 15.01
C TYR A 274 9.52 0.28 14.09
N GLN A 275 9.23 0.51 12.80
CA GLN A 275 9.06 -0.56 11.82
C GLN A 275 10.30 -1.44 11.73
N TYR A 276 11.48 -0.82 11.59
CA TYR A 276 12.74 -1.55 11.55
C TYR A 276 12.95 -2.37 12.84
N HIS A 277 12.76 -1.73 13.99
CA HIS A 277 12.93 -2.41 15.26
C HIS A 277 11.93 -3.54 15.48
N ALA A 278 10.68 -3.37 15.06
CA ALA A 278 9.66 -4.42 15.12
C ALA A 278 10.02 -5.62 14.22
N LEU A 279 10.64 -5.40 13.04
CA LEU A 279 11.15 -6.48 12.21
C LEU A 279 12.27 -7.25 12.89
N GLU A 280 13.24 -6.54 13.46
CA GLU A 280 14.36 -7.20 14.17
C GLU A 280 13.88 -8.01 15.39
N CYS A 281 12.75 -7.64 15.99
CA CYS A 281 12.08 -8.41 17.03
C CYS A 281 11.18 -9.54 16.48
N GLY A 282 11.09 -9.74 15.17
CA GLY A 282 10.28 -10.80 14.55
C GLY A 282 8.77 -10.58 14.66
N LEU A 283 8.28 -9.33 14.80
CA LEU A 283 6.87 -9.03 15.03
C LEU A 283 6.05 -8.95 13.75
N TRP A 284 6.70 -8.77 12.62
CA TRP A 284 6.10 -8.73 11.30
C TRP A 284 7.01 -9.34 10.24
N CYS A 285 6.44 -9.70 9.12
CA CYS A 285 7.12 -10.16 7.92
C CYS A 285 6.50 -9.47 6.70
N TYR A 286 7.16 -9.58 5.56
CA TYR A 286 6.67 -9.06 4.30
C TYR A 286 6.30 -10.22 3.39
N GLY A 287 5.04 -10.25 2.95
CA GLY A 287 4.52 -11.38 2.18
C GLY A 287 4.07 -11.04 0.77
N PHE A 288 4.25 -11.99 -0.12
CA PHE A 288 3.52 -12.07 -1.37
C PHE A 288 2.34 -12.99 -1.21
N ILE A 289 1.17 -12.50 -1.58
CA ILE A 289 -0.08 -13.24 -1.58
C ILE A 289 -0.57 -13.35 -3.02
N SER A 290 -0.94 -14.54 -3.46
CA SER A 290 -1.62 -14.73 -4.75
C SER A 290 -2.73 -15.75 -4.63
N ALA A 291 -3.81 -15.56 -5.40
CA ALA A 291 -4.94 -16.45 -5.42
C ALA A 291 -5.72 -16.33 -6.73
N VAL A 292 -6.56 -17.32 -7.03
CA VAL A 292 -7.45 -17.35 -8.19
C VAL A 292 -8.89 -17.23 -7.71
N ALA A 293 -9.68 -16.34 -8.33
CA ALA A 293 -11.10 -16.22 -8.04
C ALA A 293 -11.87 -17.37 -8.74
N THR A 294 -12.70 -18.10 -8.00
CA THR A 294 -13.63 -19.06 -8.58
C THR A 294 -14.84 -18.36 -9.18
N SER A 295 -15.70 -19.10 -9.89
CA SER A 295 -16.90 -18.50 -10.48
C SER A 295 -17.85 -17.90 -9.43
N THR A 296 -18.50 -16.81 -9.77
CA THR A 296 -19.37 -15.97 -8.93
C THR A 296 -20.71 -16.63 -8.52
N ASP A 297 -20.85 -17.94 -8.63
CA ASP A 297 -22.08 -18.68 -8.24
C ASP A 297 -22.13 -19.01 -6.74
N MET A 298 -21.67 -18.10 -5.88
CA MET A 298 -21.98 -18.18 -4.45
C MET A 298 -23.35 -17.56 -4.21
N PRO A 299 -24.36 -18.34 -3.75
CA PRO A 299 -25.64 -17.77 -3.42
C PRO A 299 -25.48 -16.77 -2.27
N TYR A 300 -25.90 -15.55 -2.50
CA TYR A 300 -25.99 -14.51 -1.48
C TYR A 300 -27.00 -15.00 -0.42
N SER A 301 -26.53 -15.63 0.65
CA SER A 301 -27.34 -15.83 1.83
C SER A 301 -27.43 -14.50 2.56
N ALA A 302 -28.46 -13.71 2.23
CA ALA A 302 -28.87 -12.59 3.04
C ALA A 302 -29.32 -13.12 4.41
N SER A 303 -28.57 -12.83 5.46
CA SER A 303 -28.98 -12.98 6.85
C SER A 303 -29.03 -11.63 7.54
#